data_8b9f50b43cc6032bff05a7b62001dc70
#
_entry.id   8b9f50b43cc6032bff05a7b62001dc70
#
_cell.length_a   1.000
_cell.length_b   1.000
_cell.length_c   1.000
_cell.angle_alpha   90.00
_cell.angle_beta   90.00
_cell.angle_gamma   90.00
#
_symmetry.space_group_name_H-M   'P 1'
#
loop_
_entity.id
_entity.type
_entity.pdbx_description
1 polymer ?
#
loop_
_entity_poly.entity_id
_entity_poly.type
_entity_poly.pdbx_seq_one_letter_code
_entity_poly.pdbx_strand_id
1 'polypeptide(L)' 'MPGGWVYIMTNGPHGTLYLGVTADIAARVHAHRDGQGSEFCRKHGLTRLVYAEQYEDIHDAIAREKAMKRWKRQ' A
#
# COMPACT_ATOMS: atom_id res chain seq x y z
N MET A 1 9.44 -2.75 -18.77
CA MET A 1 9.28 -2.07 -17.47
C MET A 1 8.76 -3.04 -16.46
N PRO A 2 9.25 -3.00 -15.24
CA PRO A 2 8.68 -3.86 -14.20
C PRO A 2 7.27 -3.45 -13.87
N GLY A 3 6.49 -4.42 -13.47
CA GLY A 3 5.14 -4.16 -13.01
C GLY A 3 5.13 -3.55 -11.63
N GLY A 4 3.93 -3.27 -11.14
CA GLY A 4 3.77 -2.70 -9.82
C GLY A 4 2.44 -3.10 -9.22
N TRP A 5 2.32 -2.82 -7.93
CA TRP A 5 1.13 -3.11 -7.15
C TRP A 5 0.66 -1.86 -6.44
N VAL A 6 -0.64 -1.62 -6.49
CA VAL A 6 -1.28 -0.69 -5.56
C VAL A 6 -1.80 -1.53 -4.40
N TYR A 7 -1.56 -1.08 -3.18
CA TYR A 7 -1.98 -1.86 -2.02
C TYR A 7 -2.45 -0.96 -0.90
N ILE A 8 -3.25 -1.53 0.00
CA ILE A 8 -3.73 -0.83 1.19
C ILE A 8 -3.43 -1.67 2.43
N MET A 9 -2.77 -1.04 3.40
CA MET A 9 -2.49 -1.64 4.70
C MET A 9 -3.37 -0.96 5.74
N THR A 10 -3.70 -1.69 6.81
CA THR A 10 -4.51 -1.16 7.89
C THR A 10 -4.09 -1.78 9.22
N ASN A 11 -4.50 -1.16 10.31
CA ASN A 11 -4.31 -1.73 11.64
C ASN A 11 -5.58 -2.40 12.18
N GLY A 12 -6.68 -2.40 11.41
CA GLY A 12 -7.89 -3.09 11.81
C GLY A 12 -9.13 -2.45 11.21
N PRO A 13 -10.31 -3.04 11.45
CA PRO A 13 -11.57 -2.46 10.96
C PRO A 13 -11.75 -1.06 11.49
N HIS A 14 -12.16 -0.14 10.63
CA HIS A 14 -12.34 1.27 10.98
C HIS A 14 -11.06 1.94 11.45
N GLY A 15 -9.91 1.29 11.21
CA GLY A 15 -8.63 1.84 11.62
C GLY A 15 -8.02 2.75 10.56
N THR A 16 -6.74 3.06 10.76
CA THR A 16 -5.98 3.89 9.84
C THR A 16 -5.65 3.09 8.58
N LEU A 17 -5.70 3.74 7.43
CA LEU A 17 -5.35 3.14 6.16
C LEU A 17 -4.10 3.78 5.58
N TYR A 18 -3.29 2.97 4.90
CA TYR A 18 -2.14 3.44 4.16
C TYR A 18 -2.21 2.90 2.74
N LEU A 19 -2.18 3.80 1.77
CA LEU A 19 -2.24 3.46 0.36
C LEU A 19 -0.85 3.65 -0.24
N GLY A 20 -0.32 2.60 -0.87
CA GLY A 20 1.04 2.65 -1.41
C GLY A 20 1.17 1.93 -2.73
N VAL A 21 2.36 2.05 -3.31
CA VAL A 21 2.75 1.38 -4.55
C VAL A 21 4.08 0.67 -4.30
N THR A 22 4.23 -0.53 -4.84
CA THR A 22 5.49 -1.26 -4.75
C THR A 22 5.65 -2.15 -5.98
N ALA A 23 6.90 -2.41 -6.35
CA ALA A 23 7.20 -3.38 -7.40
C ALA A 23 7.14 -4.82 -6.87
N ASP A 24 7.25 -5.01 -5.55
CA ASP A 24 7.27 -6.33 -4.93
C ASP A 24 6.36 -6.31 -3.71
N ILE A 25 5.13 -6.82 -3.88
CA ILE A 25 4.13 -6.76 -2.81
C ILE A 25 4.52 -7.66 -1.64
N ALA A 26 5.09 -8.84 -1.91
CA ALA A 26 5.46 -9.76 -0.83
C ALA A 26 6.53 -9.16 0.07
N ALA A 27 7.57 -8.60 -0.54
CA ALA A 27 8.63 -7.95 0.22
C ALA A 27 8.13 -6.75 1.00
N ARG A 28 7.23 -5.98 0.40
CA ARG A 28 6.70 -4.79 1.06
C ARG A 28 5.82 -5.14 2.26
N VAL A 29 4.97 -6.15 2.12
CA VAL A 29 4.13 -6.60 3.23
C VAL A 29 5.00 -7.14 4.37
N HIS A 30 6.03 -7.91 4.02
CA HIS A 30 6.97 -8.43 5.02
C HIS A 30 7.65 -7.28 5.77
N ALA A 31 8.09 -6.26 5.04
CA ALA A 31 8.73 -5.10 5.66
C ALA A 31 7.78 -4.37 6.61
N HIS A 32 6.52 -4.21 6.23
CA HIS A 32 5.54 -3.58 7.10
C HIS A 32 5.33 -4.37 8.38
N ARG A 33 5.27 -5.70 8.28
CA ARG A 33 5.08 -6.57 9.45
C ARG A 33 6.28 -6.56 10.38
N ASP A 34 7.48 -6.39 9.82
CA ASP A 34 8.71 -6.31 10.61
C ASP A 34 8.96 -4.92 11.18
N GLY A 35 8.09 -3.96 10.90
CA GLY A 35 8.30 -2.60 11.35
C GLY A 35 9.32 -1.83 10.53
N GLN A 36 9.68 -2.36 9.36
CA GLN A 36 10.68 -1.74 8.47
C GLN A 36 10.06 -1.06 7.26
N GLY A 37 8.73 -0.98 7.22
CA GLY A 37 8.04 -0.26 6.17
C GLY A 37 8.16 1.24 6.38
N SER A 38 7.17 2.00 5.87
CA SER A 38 7.20 3.43 6.08
C SER A 38 7.07 3.74 7.57
N GLU A 39 7.60 4.89 7.96
CA GLU A 39 7.52 5.31 9.35
C GLU A 39 6.07 5.47 9.80
N PHE A 40 5.22 5.94 8.91
CA PHE A 40 3.80 6.07 9.20
C PHE A 40 3.17 4.72 9.55
N CYS A 41 3.46 3.70 8.75
CA CYS A 41 2.90 2.37 8.98
C CYS A 41 3.43 1.76 10.29
N ARG A 42 4.71 1.95 10.58
CA ARG A 42 5.30 1.45 11.81
C ARG A 42 4.67 2.12 13.03
N LYS A 43 4.49 3.43 12.97
CA LYS A 43 3.94 4.19 14.07
C LYS A 43 2.51 3.77 14.39
N HIS A 44 1.72 3.47 13.38
CA HIS A 44 0.31 3.13 13.55
C HIS A 44 0.02 1.64 13.54
N GLY A 45 1.05 0.80 13.42
CA GLY A 45 0.88 -0.65 13.45
C GLY A 45 0.11 -1.19 12.26
N LEU A 46 0.36 -0.65 11.07
CA LEU A 46 -0.36 -1.06 9.86
C LEU A 46 0.27 -2.31 9.27
N THR A 47 -0.14 -3.46 9.76
CA THR A 47 0.45 -4.75 9.37
C THR A 47 -0.48 -5.64 8.56
N ARG A 48 -1.74 -5.24 8.35
CA ARG A 48 -2.71 -6.03 7.62
C ARG A 48 -2.87 -5.53 6.20
N LEU A 49 -2.67 -6.43 5.23
CA LEU A 49 -2.93 -6.13 3.83
C LEU A 49 -4.40 -6.41 3.55
N VAL A 50 -5.16 -5.40 3.14
CA VAL A 50 -6.59 -5.56 2.87
C VAL A 50 -6.95 -5.38 1.41
N TYR A 51 -6.00 -4.91 0.58
CA TYR A 51 -6.25 -4.71 -0.84
C TYR A 51 -4.92 -4.73 -1.58
N ALA A 52 -4.89 -5.39 -2.73
CA ALA A 52 -3.73 -5.37 -3.62
C ALA A 52 -4.21 -5.55 -5.05
N GLU A 53 -3.72 -4.71 -5.95
CA GLU A 53 -4.05 -4.78 -7.37
C GLU A 53 -2.76 -4.69 -8.17
N GLN A 54 -2.56 -5.65 -9.07
CA GLN A 54 -1.34 -5.72 -9.87
C GLN A 54 -1.51 -5.02 -11.21
N TYR A 55 -0.46 -4.33 -11.64
CA TYR A 55 -0.38 -3.69 -12.95
C TYR A 55 0.87 -4.15 -13.66
N GLU A 56 0.81 -4.27 -14.98
CA GLU A 56 1.96 -4.69 -15.77
C GLU A 56 3.04 -3.62 -15.81
N ASP A 57 2.64 -2.36 -15.67
CA ASP A 57 3.56 -1.20 -15.68
C ASP A 57 3.38 -0.46 -14.37
N ILE A 58 4.49 -0.25 -13.66
CA ILE A 58 4.45 0.44 -12.37
C ILE A 58 3.92 1.87 -12.50
N HIS A 59 4.05 2.49 -13.66
CA HIS A 59 3.50 3.82 -13.88
C HIS A 59 1.98 3.82 -13.80
N ASP A 60 1.34 2.74 -14.25
CA ASP A 60 -0.10 2.60 -14.14
C ASP A 60 -0.51 2.43 -12.68
N ALA A 61 0.29 1.70 -11.90
CA ALA A 61 0.03 1.55 -10.47
C ALA A 61 0.13 2.90 -9.76
N ILE A 62 1.11 3.71 -10.11
CA ILE A 62 1.27 5.05 -9.53
C ILE A 62 0.08 5.93 -9.88
N ALA A 63 -0.38 5.88 -11.13
CA ALA A 63 -1.54 6.65 -11.55
C ALA A 63 -2.79 6.22 -10.78
N ARG A 64 -2.96 4.93 -10.58
CA ARG A 64 -4.11 4.39 -9.82
C ARG A 64 -4.06 4.85 -8.37
N GLU A 65 -2.88 4.81 -7.77
CA GLU A 65 -2.71 5.24 -6.39
C GLU A 65 -3.11 6.71 -6.23
N LYS A 66 -2.70 7.57 -7.16
CA LYS A 66 -3.07 8.97 -7.12
C LYS A 66 -4.58 9.17 -7.23
N ALA A 67 -5.23 8.39 -8.11
CA ALA A 67 -6.67 8.47 -8.27
C ALA A 67 -7.39 8.02 -7.00
N MET A 68 -6.92 6.95 -6.38
CA MET A 68 -7.53 6.43 -5.16
C MET A 68 -7.35 7.38 -3.98
N LYS A 69 -6.24 8.10 -3.92
CA LYS A 69 -6.04 9.08 -2.87
C LYS A 69 -7.06 10.21 -2.93
N ARG A 70 -7.50 10.56 -4.13
CA ARG A 70 -8.57 11.56 -4.28
C ARG A 70 -9.87 11.06 -3.67
N TRP A 71 -10.17 9.78 -3.85
CA TRP A 71 -11.42 9.22 -3.32
C TRP A 71 -11.46 9.31 -1.80
N LYS A 72 -10.33 9.12 -1.15
CA LYS A 72 -10.27 9.09 0.30
C LYS A 72 -10.51 10.47 0.93
N ARG A 73 -10.45 11.52 0.17
CA ARG A 73 -10.66 12.87 0.69
C ARG A 73 -12.12 13.23 0.88
N GLN A 74 -12.99 12.39 0.42
CA GLN A 74 -14.42 12.64 0.48
C GLN A 74 -15.00 12.37 1.84
#